data_e72011448fd82b9d3978b97c25732c17
#
_entry.id   e72011448fd82b9d3978b97c25732c17
#
_cell.length_a   1.000
_cell.length_b   1.000
_cell.length_c   1.000
_cell.angle_alpha   90.00
_cell.angle_beta   90.00
_cell.angle_gamma   90.00
#
_symmetry.space_group_name_H-M   'P 1'
#
loop_
_entity.id
_entity.type
_entity.pdbx_description
1 polymer ?
#
loop_
_entity_poly.entity_id
_entity_poly.type
_entity_poly.pdbx_seq_one_letter_code
_entity_poly.pdbx_strand_id
1 'polypeptide(L)'
;MLQKGHVYPLLGVSLLIYGCWQRWPVRVTPCEFEFAFPLLAWQFIFVLGMCCGWYKAELISFARTPPGKVAVAALVFIALILAFVAQNHTNPFMPPALLMHVIPPAEFNAFYHTWAAKNGLGPVRILNDISLMVTIYLLLTWCWRPLNWLAGWFLIPLGQRSLYTFILHVYIVLAVSQLVTFDLWHQAWIVNTLIHAAALGVLWLMAKYRVAARWIPN
;
A
#
# COMPACT_ATOMS: atom_id res chain seq x y z
N MET A 1 12.62 -7.42 -21.42
CA MET A 1 11.22 -7.76 -21.76
C MET A 1 10.88 -9.12 -21.15
N LEU A 2 9.94 -9.18 -20.21
CA LEU A 2 9.43 -10.44 -19.67
C LEU A 2 8.62 -11.15 -20.76
N GLN A 3 9.11 -12.27 -21.28
CA GLN A 3 8.31 -13.13 -22.15
C GLN A 3 7.28 -13.86 -21.32
N LYS A 4 6.08 -14.13 -21.88
CA LYS A 4 4.93 -14.74 -21.16
C LYS A 4 5.27 -16.00 -20.33
N GLY A 5 6.31 -16.76 -20.68
CA GLY A 5 6.72 -17.97 -19.96
C GLY A 5 7.57 -17.75 -18.71
N HIS A 6 8.16 -16.58 -18.50
CA HIS A 6 9.10 -16.32 -17.40
C HIS A 6 8.45 -15.77 -16.12
N VAL A 7 7.17 -15.43 -16.16
CA VAL A 7 6.47 -14.83 -15.02
C VAL A 7 6.19 -15.85 -13.92
N TYR A 8 5.81 -17.07 -14.27
CA TYR A 8 5.57 -18.14 -13.29
C TYR A 8 6.81 -18.51 -12.48
N PRO A 9 7.99 -18.77 -13.11
CA PRO A 9 9.22 -19.01 -12.36
C PRO A 9 9.65 -17.79 -11.53
N LEU A 10 9.48 -16.56 -12.03
CA LEU A 10 9.77 -15.34 -11.27
C LEU A 10 8.90 -15.26 -10.00
N LEU A 11 7.61 -15.50 -10.14
CA LEU A 11 6.68 -15.50 -9.01
C LEU A 11 7.00 -16.60 -8.01
N GLY A 12 7.35 -17.80 -8.51
CA GLY A 12 7.76 -18.94 -7.69
C GLY A 12 9.03 -18.65 -6.88
N VAL A 13 10.06 -18.12 -7.52
CA VAL A 13 11.31 -17.72 -6.84
C VAL A 13 11.05 -16.63 -5.81
N SER A 14 10.27 -15.62 -6.16
CA SER A 14 9.89 -14.54 -5.25
C SER A 14 9.13 -15.04 -4.03
N LEU A 15 8.20 -15.97 -4.22
CA LEU A 15 7.45 -16.62 -3.14
C LEU A 15 8.37 -17.48 -2.24
N LEU A 16 9.32 -18.20 -2.81
CA LEU A 16 10.30 -18.97 -2.06
C LEU A 16 11.18 -18.06 -1.20
N ILE A 17 11.70 -16.97 -1.76
CA ILE A 17 12.48 -15.98 -1.00
C ILE A 17 11.67 -15.42 0.15
N TYR A 18 10.42 -15.04 -0.10
CA TYR A 18 9.49 -14.56 0.93
C TYR A 18 9.26 -15.61 2.02
N GLY A 19 8.97 -16.86 1.66
CA GLY A 19 8.74 -17.96 2.60
C GLY A 19 9.98 -18.29 3.44
N CYS A 20 11.16 -18.30 2.83
CA CYS A 20 12.42 -18.45 3.53
C CYS A 20 12.66 -17.32 4.53
N TRP A 21 12.37 -16.06 4.12
CA TRP A 21 12.51 -14.93 5.02
C TRP A 21 11.53 -14.98 6.20
N GLN A 22 10.29 -15.39 5.99
CA GLN A 22 9.30 -15.57 7.07
C GLN A 22 9.78 -16.59 8.12
N ARG A 23 10.56 -17.60 7.71
CA ARG A 23 11.09 -18.63 8.62
C ARG A 23 12.42 -18.25 9.25
N TRP A 24 13.27 -17.54 8.49
CA TRP A 24 14.60 -17.08 8.91
C TRP A 24 14.77 -15.62 8.50
N PRO A 25 14.30 -14.67 9.34
CA PRO A 25 14.39 -13.25 9.01
C PRO A 25 15.85 -12.79 9.03
N VAL A 26 16.39 -12.54 7.83
CA VAL A 26 17.75 -12.02 7.62
C VAL A 26 17.64 -10.64 7.01
N ARG A 27 18.50 -9.72 7.46
CA ARG A 27 18.66 -8.39 6.86
C ARG A 27 19.72 -8.44 5.77
N VAL A 28 19.43 -7.82 4.64
CA VAL A 28 20.36 -7.71 3.50
C VAL A 28 21.32 -6.54 3.70
N THR A 29 20.83 -5.48 4.34
CA THR A 29 21.60 -4.26 4.57
C THR A 29 21.58 -3.86 6.05
N PRO A 30 22.62 -3.22 6.57
CA PRO A 30 22.65 -2.69 7.94
C PRO A 30 21.80 -1.42 8.12
N CYS A 31 21.10 -0.96 7.08
CA CYS A 31 20.34 0.29 7.11
C CYS A 31 19.08 0.17 8.00
N GLU A 32 18.78 1.21 8.75
CA GLU A 32 17.56 1.30 9.59
C GLU A 32 16.27 1.19 8.77
N PHE A 33 16.31 1.58 7.49
CA PHE A 33 15.19 1.43 6.57
C PHE A 33 14.71 -0.01 6.47
N GLU A 34 15.61 -1.01 6.53
CA GLU A 34 15.27 -2.42 6.46
C GLU A 34 14.53 -2.94 7.70
N PHE A 35 14.50 -2.17 8.78
CA PHE A 35 13.66 -2.45 9.94
C PHE A 35 12.16 -2.29 9.61
N ALA A 36 11.83 -1.23 8.87
CA ALA A 36 10.45 -0.95 8.48
C ALA A 36 10.01 -1.74 7.24
N PHE A 37 10.95 -1.99 6.33
CA PHE A 37 10.71 -2.59 5.02
C PHE A 37 11.77 -3.65 4.68
N PRO A 38 11.71 -4.85 5.28
CA PRO A 38 12.64 -5.93 4.95
C PRO A 38 12.59 -6.27 3.46
N LEU A 39 13.68 -6.03 2.75
CA LEU A 39 13.72 -6.11 1.28
C LEU A 39 13.30 -7.49 0.76
N LEU A 40 13.73 -8.57 1.43
CA LEU A 40 13.41 -9.94 1.03
C LEU A 40 11.92 -10.30 1.25
N ALA A 41 11.23 -9.66 2.19
CA ALA A 41 9.80 -9.83 2.36
C ALA A 41 9.02 -8.96 1.36
N TRP A 42 9.36 -7.68 1.26
CA TRP A 42 8.63 -6.71 0.47
C TRP A 42 8.81 -6.90 -1.04
N GLN A 43 9.92 -7.51 -1.50
CA GLN A 43 10.10 -7.84 -2.91
C GLN A 43 8.94 -8.67 -3.48
N PHE A 44 8.31 -9.53 -2.65
CA PHE A 44 7.20 -10.38 -3.11
C PHE A 44 5.98 -9.56 -3.55
N ILE A 45 5.58 -8.54 -2.79
CA ILE A 45 4.44 -7.72 -3.18
C ILE A 45 4.72 -6.87 -4.43
N PHE A 46 5.98 -6.44 -4.64
CA PHE A 46 6.38 -5.74 -5.86
C PHE A 46 6.32 -6.66 -7.08
N VAL A 47 6.85 -7.89 -6.97
CA VAL A 47 6.78 -8.88 -8.04
C VAL A 47 5.35 -9.25 -8.35
N LEU A 48 4.52 -9.45 -7.33
CA LEU A 48 3.08 -9.72 -7.47
C LEU A 48 2.37 -8.58 -8.21
N GLY A 49 2.63 -7.34 -7.82
CA GLY A 49 2.10 -6.15 -8.49
C GLY A 49 2.51 -6.04 -9.95
N MET A 50 3.79 -6.31 -10.27
CA MET A 50 4.26 -6.37 -11.65
C MET A 50 3.55 -7.46 -12.47
N CYS A 51 3.38 -8.65 -11.89
CA CYS A 51 2.64 -9.74 -12.54
C CYS A 51 1.18 -9.37 -12.79
N CYS A 52 0.50 -8.78 -11.81
CA CYS A 52 -0.87 -8.30 -11.96
C CYS A 52 -0.98 -7.21 -13.04
N GLY A 53 -0.02 -6.30 -13.11
CA GLY A 53 0.05 -5.29 -14.17
C GLY A 53 0.26 -5.89 -15.55
N TRP A 54 1.14 -6.88 -15.66
CA TRP A 54 1.44 -7.57 -16.91
C TRP A 54 0.24 -8.37 -17.45
N TYR A 55 -0.45 -9.09 -16.57
CA TYR A 55 -1.63 -9.90 -16.92
C TYR A 55 -2.96 -9.19 -16.67
N LYS A 56 -2.96 -7.87 -16.66
CA LYS A 56 -4.16 -7.07 -16.37
C LYS A 56 -5.35 -7.45 -17.25
N ALA A 57 -5.13 -7.64 -18.55
CA ALA A 57 -6.21 -7.95 -19.49
C ALA A 57 -6.80 -9.35 -19.23
N GLU A 58 -5.92 -10.32 -18.97
CA GLU A 58 -6.31 -11.70 -18.65
C GLU A 58 -7.03 -11.77 -17.30
N LEU A 59 -6.55 -11.06 -16.30
CA LEU A 59 -7.20 -10.98 -14.97
C LEU A 59 -8.60 -10.35 -15.06
N ILE A 60 -8.75 -9.27 -15.82
CA ILE A 60 -10.08 -8.66 -16.06
C ILE A 60 -10.98 -9.62 -16.83
N SER A 61 -10.46 -10.33 -17.83
CA SER A 61 -11.23 -11.35 -18.57
C SER A 61 -11.67 -12.47 -17.64
N PHE A 62 -10.76 -13.00 -16.82
CA PHE A 62 -11.09 -14.02 -15.82
C PHE A 62 -12.15 -13.53 -14.83
N ALA A 63 -12.03 -12.32 -14.30
CA ALA A 63 -12.99 -11.75 -13.35
C ALA A 63 -14.42 -11.65 -13.89
N ARG A 64 -14.59 -11.67 -15.21
CA ARG A 64 -15.93 -11.68 -15.87
C ARG A 64 -16.53 -13.07 -15.96
N THR A 65 -15.76 -14.14 -15.84
CA THR A 65 -16.27 -15.53 -15.84
C THR A 65 -17.01 -15.85 -14.55
N PRO A 66 -17.90 -16.87 -14.53
CA PRO A 66 -18.58 -17.28 -13.30
C PRO A 66 -17.63 -17.56 -12.13
N PRO A 67 -16.56 -18.39 -12.28
CA PRO A 67 -15.62 -18.62 -11.17
C PRO A 67 -14.84 -17.35 -10.79
N GLY A 68 -14.52 -16.48 -11.74
CA GLY A 68 -13.86 -15.21 -11.47
C GLY A 68 -14.72 -14.26 -10.65
N LYS A 69 -16.02 -14.19 -10.93
CA LYS A 69 -16.97 -13.40 -10.11
C LYS A 69 -17.04 -13.90 -8.68
N VAL A 70 -17.04 -15.22 -8.48
CA VAL A 70 -17.00 -15.82 -7.13
C VAL A 70 -15.70 -15.46 -6.42
N ALA A 71 -14.55 -15.56 -7.09
CA ALA A 71 -13.27 -15.19 -6.54
C ALA A 71 -13.21 -13.72 -6.15
N VAL A 72 -13.70 -12.82 -7.00
CA VAL A 72 -13.78 -11.38 -6.72
C VAL A 72 -14.71 -11.10 -5.53
N ALA A 73 -15.88 -11.73 -5.48
CA ALA A 73 -16.81 -11.58 -4.35
C ALA A 73 -16.18 -12.07 -3.04
N ALA A 74 -15.46 -13.19 -3.07
CA ALA A 74 -14.73 -13.70 -1.91
C ALA A 74 -13.64 -12.72 -1.44
N LEU A 75 -12.87 -12.12 -2.35
CA LEU A 75 -11.86 -11.12 -1.99
C LEU A 75 -12.49 -9.86 -1.39
N VAL A 76 -13.60 -9.38 -1.95
CA VAL A 76 -14.33 -8.23 -1.37
C VAL A 76 -14.84 -8.58 0.03
N PHE A 77 -15.39 -9.77 0.22
CA PHE A 77 -15.86 -10.22 1.54
C PHE A 77 -14.71 -10.34 2.54
N ILE A 78 -13.56 -10.88 2.13
CA ILE A 78 -12.34 -10.94 2.96
C ILE A 78 -11.89 -9.52 3.34
N ALA A 79 -11.87 -8.58 2.39
CA ALA A 79 -11.51 -7.19 2.67
C ALA A 79 -12.43 -6.56 3.74
N LEU A 80 -13.74 -6.81 3.66
CA LEU A 80 -14.71 -6.31 4.64
C LEU A 80 -14.51 -6.94 6.01
N ILE A 81 -14.29 -8.27 6.08
CA ILE A 81 -14.01 -8.96 7.35
C ILE A 81 -12.71 -8.41 7.97
N LEU A 82 -11.64 -8.31 7.19
CA LEU A 82 -10.36 -7.83 7.72
C LEU A 82 -10.42 -6.36 8.12
N ALA A 83 -11.18 -5.52 7.40
CA ALA A 83 -11.45 -4.14 7.80
C ALA A 83 -12.24 -4.08 9.12
N PHE A 84 -13.21 -4.97 9.31
CA PHE A 84 -13.96 -5.09 10.55
C PHE A 84 -13.04 -5.55 11.71
N VAL A 85 -12.25 -6.59 11.49
CA VAL A 85 -11.30 -7.10 12.49
C VAL A 85 -10.25 -6.04 12.86
N ALA A 86 -9.83 -5.21 11.91
CA ALA A 86 -8.88 -4.12 12.16
C ALA A 86 -9.41 -3.05 13.12
N GLN A 87 -10.74 -2.96 13.33
CA GLN A 87 -11.33 -2.06 14.34
C GLN A 87 -10.97 -2.45 15.79
N ASN A 88 -10.46 -3.66 16.01
CA ASN A 88 -9.95 -4.06 17.34
C ASN A 88 -8.55 -3.47 17.65
N HIS A 89 -7.86 -2.93 16.65
CA HIS A 89 -6.57 -2.28 16.86
C HIS A 89 -6.78 -0.95 17.58
N THR A 90 -6.05 -0.74 18.67
CA THR A 90 -6.02 0.57 19.35
C THR A 90 -5.46 1.61 18.40
N ASN A 91 -6.34 2.45 17.89
CA ASN A 91 -5.97 3.57 17.03
C ASN A 91 -6.18 4.87 17.82
N PRO A 92 -5.12 5.63 18.13
CA PRO A 92 -5.23 6.86 18.90
C PRO A 92 -6.03 7.98 18.19
N PHE A 93 -6.23 7.84 16.86
CA PHE A 93 -7.01 8.79 16.07
C PHE A 93 -8.49 8.40 15.93
N MET A 94 -8.88 7.22 16.42
CA MET A 94 -10.26 6.75 16.34
C MET A 94 -10.99 7.04 17.65
N PRO A 95 -12.19 7.65 17.58
CA PRO A 95 -13.00 7.85 18.76
C PRO A 95 -13.24 6.52 19.50
N PRO A 96 -13.14 6.48 20.85
CA PRO A 96 -13.34 5.25 21.61
C PRO A 96 -14.67 4.54 21.32
N ALA A 97 -15.70 5.32 20.98
CA ALA A 97 -17.03 4.79 20.64
C ALA A 97 -17.06 3.97 19.32
N LEU A 98 -16.07 4.14 18.46
CA LEU A 98 -15.93 3.40 17.19
C LEU A 98 -14.94 2.23 17.30
N LEU A 99 -14.25 2.09 18.42
CA LEU A 99 -13.37 0.95 18.67
C LEU A 99 -14.24 -0.25 19.05
N MET A 100 -14.19 -1.27 18.20
CA MET A 100 -14.89 -2.53 18.48
C MET A 100 -13.96 -3.48 19.23
N HIS A 101 -14.43 -3.99 20.38
CA HIS A 101 -13.71 -4.96 21.18
C HIS A 101 -14.35 -6.34 20.99
N VAL A 102 -14.46 -6.79 19.74
CA VAL A 102 -15.05 -8.11 19.42
C VAL A 102 -14.08 -9.24 19.77
N ILE A 103 -12.77 -8.96 19.61
CA ILE A 103 -11.70 -9.89 19.96
C ILE A 103 -10.95 -9.33 21.17
N PRO A 104 -10.65 -10.14 22.18
CA PRO A 104 -9.86 -9.68 23.32
C PRO A 104 -8.51 -9.09 22.86
N PRO A 105 -8.06 -7.96 23.44
CA PRO A 105 -6.85 -7.26 22.97
C PRO A 105 -5.59 -8.13 22.95
N ALA A 106 -5.44 -9.04 23.91
CA ALA A 106 -4.30 -9.95 23.97
C ALA A 106 -4.28 -10.92 22.78
N GLU A 107 -5.43 -11.51 22.45
CA GLU A 107 -5.58 -12.45 21.33
C GLU A 107 -5.40 -11.74 20.00
N PHE A 108 -5.98 -10.55 19.87
CA PHE A 108 -5.79 -9.72 18.68
C PHE A 108 -4.33 -9.35 18.46
N ASN A 109 -3.62 -8.93 19.51
CA ASN A 109 -2.20 -8.59 19.40
C ASN A 109 -1.34 -9.81 19.03
N ALA A 110 -1.60 -10.97 19.64
CA ALA A 110 -0.90 -12.21 19.30
C ALA A 110 -1.12 -12.59 17.82
N PHE A 111 -2.36 -12.55 17.35
CA PHE A 111 -2.69 -12.79 15.95
C PHE A 111 -2.02 -11.77 15.02
N TYR A 112 -2.11 -10.46 15.36
CA TYR A 112 -1.54 -9.39 14.56
C TYR A 112 -0.03 -9.55 14.38
N HIS A 113 0.70 -9.75 15.48
CA HIS A 113 2.17 -9.88 15.43
C HIS A 113 2.63 -11.14 14.71
N THR A 114 1.85 -12.22 14.76
CA THR A 114 2.21 -13.48 14.12
C THR A 114 1.86 -13.49 12.64
N TRP A 115 0.66 -13.01 12.25
CA TRP A 115 0.11 -13.24 10.91
C TRP A 115 -0.10 -11.98 10.07
N ALA A 116 -0.30 -10.84 10.71
CA ALA A 116 -0.68 -9.59 10.05
C ALA A 116 0.33 -8.46 10.23
N ALA A 117 1.52 -8.75 10.80
CA ALA A 117 2.55 -7.76 11.06
C ALA A 117 2.88 -6.93 9.82
N LYS A 118 2.85 -5.60 9.97
CA LYS A 118 3.10 -4.67 8.86
C LYS A 118 4.54 -4.78 8.34
N ASN A 119 5.52 -4.71 9.24
CA ASN A 119 6.93 -4.65 8.84
C ASN A 119 7.38 -5.97 8.21
N GLY A 120 7.01 -7.11 8.82
CA GLY A 120 7.34 -8.43 8.30
C GLY A 120 6.46 -8.89 7.12
N LEU A 121 5.52 -8.07 6.67
CA LEU A 121 4.59 -8.42 5.60
C LEU A 121 3.94 -9.81 5.83
N GLY A 122 3.30 -9.99 6.99
CA GLY A 122 2.67 -11.27 7.34
C GLY A 122 1.70 -11.79 6.27
N PRO A 123 1.47 -13.11 6.18
CA PRO A 123 0.64 -13.68 5.09
C PRO A 123 -0.80 -13.15 5.08
N VAL A 124 -1.40 -12.90 6.24
CA VAL A 124 -2.73 -12.26 6.32
C VAL A 124 -2.67 -10.82 5.82
N ARG A 125 -1.53 -10.13 6.00
CA ARG A 125 -1.34 -8.79 5.46
C ARG A 125 -1.34 -8.81 3.94
N ILE A 126 -0.64 -9.75 3.30
CA ILE A 126 -0.64 -9.91 1.84
C ILE A 126 -2.06 -10.17 1.32
N LEU A 127 -2.79 -11.07 1.99
CA LEU A 127 -4.17 -11.35 1.64
C LEU A 127 -5.06 -10.10 1.76
N ASN A 128 -4.87 -9.31 2.81
CA ASN A 128 -5.56 -8.05 2.99
C ASN A 128 -5.23 -7.05 1.87
N ASP A 129 -3.95 -6.91 1.53
CA ASP A 129 -3.51 -5.96 0.51
C ASP A 129 -4.06 -6.33 -0.87
N ILE A 130 -4.08 -7.63 -1.24
CA ILE A 130 -4.69 -8.12 -2.47
C ILE A 130 -6.21 -7.86 -2.46
N SER A 131 -6.89 -8.23 -1.38
CA SER A 131 -8.34 -8.08 -1.24
C SER A 131 -8.77 -6.62 -1.29
N LEU A 132 -8.03 -5.76 -0.61
CA LEU A 132 -8.27 -4.31 -0.60
C LEU A 132 -8.00 -3.70 -1.98
N MET A 133 -6.94 -4.12 -2.68
CA MET A 133 -6.62 -3.65 -4.02
C MET A 133 -7.71 -4.00 -5.02
N VAL A 134 -8.25 -5.22 -4.98
CA VAL A 134 -9.39 -5.63 -5.82
C VAL A 134 -10.64 -4.82 -5.47
N THR A 135 -10.93 -4.64 -4.19
CA THR A 135 -12.11 -3.88 -3.73
C THR A 135 -12.02 -2.42 -4.15
N ILE A 136 -10.86 -1.78 -3.96
CA ILE A 136 -10.64 -0.39 -4.37
C ILE A 136 -10.75 -0.27 -5.91
N TYR A 137 -10.17 -1.22 -6.66
CA TYR A 137 -10.28 -1.21 -8.12
C TYR A 137 -11.73 -1.27 -8.60
N LEU A 138 -12.56 -2.09 -7.98
CA LEU A 138 -14.00 -2.17 -8.28
C LEU A 138 -14.72 -0.89 -7.92
N LEU A 139 -14.47 -0.33 -6.74
CA LEU A 139 -15.05 0.95 -6.30
C LEU A 139 -14.67 2.08 -7.25
N LEU A 140 -13.40 2.19 -7.60
CA LEU A 140 -12.91 3.20 -8.54
C LEU A 140 -13.53 3.02 -9.92
N THR A 141 -13.73 1.78 -10.37
CA THR A 141 -14.34 1.51 -11.68
C THR A 141 -15.84 1.88 -11.67
N TRP A 142 -16.54 1.54 -10.61
CA TRP A 142 -17.98 1.81 -10.46
C TRP A 142 -18.27 3.29 -10.21
N CYS A 143 -17.52 3.91 -9.31
CA CYS A 143 -17.68 5.31 -8.93
C CYS A 143 -16.76 6.25 -9.73
N TRP A 144 -16.28 5.84 -10.91
CA TRP A 144 -15.30 6.62 -11.66
C TRP A 144 -15.75 8.04 -11.99
N ARG A 145 -16.98 8.20 -12.45
CA ARG A 145 -17.50 9.52 -12.83
C ARG A 145 -17.48 10.53 -11.69
N PRO A 146 -18.10 10.28 -10.52
CA PRO A 146 -18.07 11.23 -9.41
C PRO A 146 -16.67 11.40 -8.82
N LEU A 147 -15.86 10.33 -8.73
CA LEU A 147 -14.50 10.42 -8.22
C LEU A 147 -13.58 11.21 -9.15
N ASN A 148 -13.71 11.03 -10.45
CA ASN A 148 -12.94 11.81 -11.43
C ASN A 148 -13.31 13.29 -11.38
N TRP A 149 -14.58 13.62 -11.23
CA TRP A 149 -15.02 15.00 -11.08
C TRP A 149 -14.50 15.64 -9.78
N LEU A 150 -14.56 14.90 -8.67
CA LEU A 150 -14.16 15.42 -7.35
C LEU A 150 -12.64 15.51 -7.18
N ALA A 151 -11.92 14.44 -7.51
CA ALA A 151 -10.51 14.27 -7.17
C ALA A 151 -9.59 13.97 -8.37
N GLY A 152 -10.14 13.77 -9.57
CA GLY A 152 -9.37 13.40 -10.77
C GLY A 152 -8.33 14.45 -11.14
N TRP A 153 -8.66 15.72 -11.03
CA TRP A 153 -7.74 16.83 -11.29
C TRP A 153 -6.47 16.78 -10.42
N PHE A 154 -6.59 16.23 -9.22
CA PHE A 154 -5.49 16.09 -8.27
C PHE A 154 -4.79 14.73 -8.39
N LEU A 155 -5.55 13.63 -8.39
CA LEU A 155 -5.01 12.27 -8.33
C LEU A 155 -4.43 11.78 -9.66
N ILE A 156 -5.01 12.18 -10.80
CA ILE A 156 -4.55 11.68 -12.11
C ILE A 156 -3.12 12.10 -12.41
N PRO A 157 -2.69 13.36 -12.24
CA PRO A 157 -1.30 13.76 -12.48
C PRO A 157 -0.30 13.01 -11.61
N LEU A 158 -0.65 12.74 -10.34
CA LEU A 158 0.18 12.00 -9.40
C LEU A 158 0.29 10.52 -9.79
N GLY A 159 -0.84 9.89 -10.15
CA GLY A 159 -0.90 8.47 -10.50
C GLY A 159 -0.24 8.16 -11.84
N GLN A 160 -0.37 9.03 -12.84
CA GLN A 160 0.28 8.85 -14.15
C GLN A 160 1.82 8.87 -14.08
N ARG A 161 2.37 9.42 -13.00
CA ARG A 161 3.81 9.53 -12.76
C ARG A 161 4.17 8.99 -11.38
N SER A 162 3.69 7.81 -11.07
CA SER A 162 3.79 7.23 -9.74
C SER A 162 5.24 7.09 -9.26
N LEU A 163 6.17 6.65 -10.12
CA LEU A 163 7.58 6.52 -9.76
C LEU A 163 8.22 7.89 -9.46
N TYR A 164 7.99 8.87 -10.33
CA TYR A 164 8.46 10.25 -10.13
C TYR A 164 7.89 10.83 -8.82
N THR A 165 6.58 10.68 -8.62
CA THR A 165 5.88 11.14 -7.42
C THR A 165 6.43 10.48 -6.16
N PHE A 166 6.70 9.17 -6.20
CA PHE A 166 7.28 8.42 -5.09
C PHE A 166 8.68 8.93 -4.73
N ILE A 167 9.54 9.12 -5.72
CA ILE A 167 10.91 9.63 -5.49
C ILE A 167 10.86 11.02 -4.86
N LEU A 168 10.07 11.94 -5.43
CA LEU A 168 9.92 13.29 -4.88
C LEU A 168 9.32 13.30 -3.47
N HIS A 169 8.33 12.44 -3.22
CA HIS A 169 7.73 12.30 -1.90
C HIS A 169 8.79 11.97 -0.83
N VAL A 170 9.72 11.06 -1.12
CA VAL A 170 10.81 10.71 -0.19
C VAL A 170 11.67 11.94 0.12
N TYR A 171 12.07 12.72 -0.88
CA TYR A 171 12.84 13.95 -0.67
C TYR A 171 12.06 15.01 0.11
N ILE A 172 10.77 15.18 -0.17
CA ILE A 172 9.92 16.12 0.57
C ILE A 172 9.80 15.71 2.03
N VAL A 173 9.60 14.41 2.31
CA VAL A 173 9.53 13.89 3.68
C VAL A 173 10.86 14.14 4.40
N LEU A 174 12.00 13.88 3.77
CA LEU A 174 13.32 14.17 4.33
C LEU A 174 13.50 15.67 4.60
N ALA A 175 13.12 16.53 3.67
CA ALA A 175 13.21 17.99 3.85
C ALA A 175 12.33 18.45 5.01
N VAL A 176 11.08 17.99 5.09
CA VAL A 176 10.17 18.34 6.19
C VAL A 176 10.72 17.84 7.52
N SER A 177 11.28 16.64 7.59
CA SER A 177 11.86 16.09 8.83
C SER A 177 13.06 16.88 9.35
N GLN A 178 13.80 17.59 8.48
CA GLN A 178 14.90 18.46 8.87
C GLN A 178 14.45 19.86 9.27
N LEU A 179 13.35 20.35 8.71
CA LEU A 179 12.85 21.71 8.94
C LEU A 179 11.95 21.80 10.17
N VAL A 180 11.33 20.70 10.56
CA VAL A 180 10.34 20.66 11.64
C VAL A 180 10.91 19.84 12.80
N THR A 181 11.20 20.50 13.93
CA THR A 181 11.52 19.82 15.19
C THR A 181 10.26 19.19 15.75
N PHE A 182 10.18 17.86 15.67
CA PHE A 182 8.99 17.08 16.00
C PHE A 182 8.44 17.30 17.41
N ASP A 183 9.27 17.66 18.39
CA ASP A 183 8.88 17.79 19.79
C ASP A 183 7.91 18.95 20.06
N LEU A 184 7.97 20.02 19.27
CA LEU A 184 7.12 21.20 19.45
C LEU A 184 5.74 21.09 18.75
N TRP A 185 5.59 20.16 17.81
CA TRP A 185 4.45 20.14 16.87
C TRP A 185 3.48 18.98 17.10
N HIS A 186 3.81 18.06 18.00
CA HIS A 186 2.99 16.87 18.26
C HIS A 186 1.57 17.21 18.75
N GLN A 187 1.37 18.36 19.36
CA GLN A 187 0.08 18.80 19.90
C GLN A 187 -0.70 19.72 18.94
N ALA A 188 -0.08 20.22 17.87
CA ALA A 188 -0.68 21.17 16.95
C ALA A 188 -1.20 20.47 15.69
N TRP A 189 -2.32 19.75 15.80
CA TRP A 189 -2.95 19.04 14.68
C TRP A 189 -3.21 19.94 13.45
N ILE A 190 -3.55 21.21 13.65
CA ILE A 190 -3.76 22.18 12.57
C ILE A 190 -2.47 22.40 11.77
N VAL A 191 -1.36 22.64 12.47
CA VAL A 191 -0.08 22.91 11.83
C VAL A 191 0.42 21.67 11.08
N ASN A 192 0.29 20.48 11.68
CA ASN A 192 0.61 19.21 11.01
C ASN A 192 -0.22 19.04 9.73
N THR A 193 -1.52 19.33 9.78
CA THR A 193 -2.39 19.25 8.62
C THR A 193 -1.96 20.23 7.52
N LEU A 194 -1.61 21.48 7.90
CA LEU A 194 -1.13 22.49 6.95
C LEU A 194 0.21 22.10 6.30
N ILE A 195 1.15 21.55 7.07
CA ILE A 195 2.43 21.06 6.55
C ILE A 195 2.20 19.91 5.56
N HIS A 196 1.35 18.94 5.90
CA HIS A 196 1.01 17.85 4.99
C HIS A 196 0.30 18.34 3.73
N ALA A 197 -0.65 19.27 3.87
CA ALA A 197 -1.34 19.87 2.73
C ALA A 197 -0.37 20.64 1.81
N ALA A 198 0.55 21.41 2.39
CA ALA A 198 1.58 22.12 1.64
C ALA A 198 2.52 21.15 0.93
N ALA A 199 3.01 20.10 1.60
CA ALA A 199 3.86 19.07 1.01
C ALA A 199 3.17 18.35 -0.16
N LEU A 200 1.89 17.97 0.01
CA LEU A 200 1.09 17.38 -1.05
C LEU A 200 0.83 18.36 -2.21
N GLY A 201 0.60 19.64 -1.90
CA GLY A 201 0.46 20.69 -2.91
C GLY A 201 1.73 20.88 -3.75
N VAL A 202 2.89 20.93 -3.10
CA VAL A 202 4.19 21.00 -3.78
C VAL A 202 4.40 19.77 -4.67
N LEU A 203 4.16 18.59 -4.13
CA LEU A 203 4.28 17.33 -4.88
C LEU A 203 3.38 17.32 -6.12
N TRP A 204 2.14 17.75 -5.98
CA TRP A 204 1.19 17.86 -7.09
C TRP A 204 1.63 18.87 -8.15
N LEU A 205 2.09 20.06 -7.74
CA LEU A 205 2.62 21.08 -8.64
C LEU A 205 3.83 20.54 -9.42
N MET A 206 4.77 19.90 -8.73
CA MET A 206 5.94 19.29 -9.37
C MET A 206 5.55 18.19 -10.35
N ALA A 207 4.59 17.34 -10.00
CA ALA A 207 4.09 16.29 -10.89
C ALA A 207 3.34 16.88 -12.10
N LYS A 208 2.52 17.92 -11.90
CA LYS A 208 1.75 18.57 -12.96
C LYS A 208 2.65 19.29 -13.96
N TYR A 209 3.62 20.08 -13.47
CA TYR A 209 4.50 20.92 -14.30
C TYR A 209 5.79 20.25 -14.74
N ARG A 210 5.99 18.98 -14.38
CA ARG A 210 7.19 18.19 -14.73
C ARG A 210 8.50 18.82 -14.23
N VAL A 211 8.50 19.41 -13.06
CA VAL A 211 9.69 20.02 -12.47
C VAL A 211 10.75 18.94 -12.27
N ALA A 212 11.97 19.16 -12.73
CA ALA A 212 13.08 18.19 -12.66
C ALA A 212 12.85 16.84 -13.37
N ALA A 213 11.85 16.72 -14.27
CA ALA A 213 11.56 15.47 -15.00
C ALA A 213 12.71 15.00 -15.93
N ARG A 214 13.72 15.85 -16.19
CA ARG A 214 14.94 15.48 -16.92
C ARG A 214 15.90 14.62 -16.08
N TRP A 215 15.78 14.68 -14.76
CA TRP A 215 16.68 14.01 -13.79
C TRP A 215 16.07 12.75 -13.19
N ILE A 216 14.76 12.61 -13.26
CA ILE A 216 14.02 11.50 -12.66
C ILE A 216 13.32 10.73 -13.77
N PRO A 217 13.55 9.41 -13.91
CA PRO A 217 12.90 8.58 -14.91
C PRO A 217 11.37 8.58 -14.72
N ASN A 218 10.64 8.66 -15.84
CA ASN A 218 9.18 8.57 -15.87
C ASN A 218 8.71 7.12 -15.92
#